data_5193cd7389f6bbdb0fc22c0ac7c94805
#
_entry.id   5193cd7389f6bbdb0fc22c0ac7c94805
#
_cell.length_a   1.000
_cell.length_b   1.000
_cell.length_c   1.000
_cell.angle_alpha   90.00
_cell.angle_beta   90.00
_cell.angle_gamma   90.00
#
_symmetry.space_group_name_H-M   'P 1'
#
loop_
_entity.id
_entity.type
_entity.pdbx_description
1 polymer ?
#
loop_
_entity_poly.entity_id
_entity_poly.type
_entity_poly.pdbx_seq_one_letter_code
_entity_poly.pdbx_strand_id
1 'polypeptide(L)'
;MPSFRALLVDYDQFFLGQVQQSAVCNALHHVEARMCRWLLRMHQLVGPDLPLTQEFLAQMMGVRRTTVTDVARSLQKAGLISNVRGRIHIVDIEAVRRRSCECEENVRSHHDIIFGAPTTGPPSGTKPTGAGCGMN
;
A
#
# COMPACT_ATOMS: atom_id res chain seq x y z
N MET A 1 -18.02 7.91 25.33
CA MET A 1 -17.25 6.79 24.76
C MET A 1 -18.18 5.96 23.88
N PRO A 2 -17.79 5.60 22.68
CA PRO A 2 -18.57 4.65 21.88
C PRO A 2 -18.63 3.30 22.61
N SER A 3 -19.77 2.62 22.52
CA SER A 3 -19.91 1.29 23.08
C SER A 3 -19.00 0.30 22.34
N PHE A 4 -18.60 -0.79 22.99
CA PHE A 4 -17.80 -1.84 22.35
C PHE A 4 -18.47 -2.38 21.07
N ARG A 5 -19.80 -2.47 21.08
CA ARG A 5 -20.57 -2.88 19.89
C ARG A 5 -20.42 -1.89 18.73
N ALA A 6 -20.46 -0.58 19.01
CA ALA A 6 -20.27 0.44 17.99
C ALA A 6 -18.87 0.36 17.38
N LEU A 7 -17.86 0.18 18.22
CA LEU A 7 -16.48 0.01 17.76
C LEU A 7 -16.30 -1.24 16.86
N LEU A 8 -16.96 -2.35 17.21
CA LEU A 8 -16.92 -3.55 16.36
C LEU A 8 -17.58 -3.30 15.00
N VAL A 9 -18.73 -2.61 14.97
CA VAL A 9 -19.40 -2.28 13.70
C VAL A 9 -18.53 -1.38 12.83
N ASP A 10 -17.90 -0.37 13.41
CA ASP A 10 -17.01 0.55 12.71
C ASP A 10 -15.79 -0.20 12.15
N TYR A 11 -15.22 -1.11 12.93
CA TYR A 11 -14.11 -1.96 12.48
C TYR A 11 -14.53 -2.89 11.33
N ASP A 12 -15.68 -3.54 11.43
CA ASP A 12 -16.19 -4.43 10.38
C ASP A 12 -16.42 -3.67 9.07
N GLN A 13 -16.97 -2.46 9.13
CA GLN A 13 -17.15 -1.61 7.95
C GLN A 13 -15.81 -1.22 7.33
N PHE A 14 -14.84 -0.83 8.14
CA PHE A 14 -13.49 -0.51 7.67
C PHE A 14 -12.82 -1.73 7.04
N PHE A 15 -12.88 -2.87 7.70
CA PHE A 15 -12.29 -4.13 7.19
C PHE A 15 -12.92 -4.55 5.87
N LEU A 16 -14.25 -4.48 5.75
CA LEU A 16 -14.96 -4.78 4.51
C LEU A 16 -14.51 -3.83 3.38
N GLY A 17 -14.37 -2.55 3.66
CA GLY A 17 -13.86 -1.56 2.71
C GLY A 17 -12.43 -1.89 2.24
N GLN A 18 -11.56 -2.34 3.14
CA GLN A 18 -10.21 -2.79 2.77
C GLN A 18 -10.23 -4.02 1.86
N VAL A 19 -11.08 -5.00 2.16
CA VAL A 19 -11.21 -6.22 1.36
C VAL A 19 -11.71 -5.87 -0.04
N GLN A 20 -12.73 -5.04 -0.15
CA GLN A 20 -13.28 -4.58 -1.43
C GLN A 20 -12.23 -3.82 -2.25
N GLN A 21 -11.51 -2.90 -1.63
CA GLN A 21 -10.45 -2.13 -2.30
C GLN A 21 -9.30 -3.04 -2.77
N SER A 22 -8.95 -4.05 -1.99
CA SER A 22 -7.93 -5.02 -2.36
C SER A 22 -8.37 -5.89 -3.54
N ALA A 23 -9.63 -6.29 -3.58
CA ALA A 23 -10.19 -7.04 -4.71
C ALA A 23 -10.17 -6.22 -6.01
N VAL A 24 -10.60 -4.97 -5.96
CA VAL A 24 -10.53 -4.04 -7.11
C VAL A 24 -9.09 -3.80 -7.54
N CYS A 25 -8.18 -3.56 -6.60
CA CYS A 25 -6.78 -3.36 -6.87
C CYS A 25 -6.15 -4.58 -7.57
N ASN A 26 -6.47 -5.78 -7.10
CA ASN A 26 -5.98 -7.02 -7.70
C ASN A 26 -6.51 -7.22 -9.13
N ALA A 27 -7.74 -6.80 -9.41
CA ALA A 27 -8.37 -6.95 -10.71
C ALA A 27 -7.91 -5.93 -11.75
N LEU A 28 -7.63 -4.67 -11.33
CA LEU A 28 -7.48 -3.55 -12.25
C LEU A 28 -6.06 -2.99 -12.34
N HIS A 29 -5.20 -3.20 -11.34
CA HIS A 29 -3.89 -2.56 -11.27
C HIS A 29 -2.74 -3.52 -11.58
N HIS A 30 -1.68 -2.98 -12.20
CA HIS A 30 -0.46 -3.73 -12.45
C HIS A 30 0.26 -4.15 -11.16
N VAL A 31 1.00 -5.23 -11.24
CA VAL A 31 1.73 -5.81 -10.09
C VAL A 31 2.68 -4.80 -9.45
N GLU A 32 3.37 -3.97 -10.24
CA GLU A 32 4.28 -2.94 -9.71
C GLU A 32 3.53 -1.92 -8.84
N ALA A 33 2.41 -1.38 -9.31
CA ALA A 33 1.60 -0.42 -8.55
C ALA A 33 1.03 -1.05 -7.28
N ARG A 34 0.60 -2.29 -7.35
CA ARG A 34 0.12 -3.07 -6.21
C ARG A 34 1.23 -3.33 -5.18
N MET A 35 2.43 -3.66 -5.65
CA MET A 35 3.59 -3.85 -4.78
C MET A 35 3.96 -2.54 -4.08
N CYS A 36 4.01 -1.42 -4.80
CA CYS A 36 4.25 -0.11 -4.21
C CYS A 36 3.21 0.25 -3.14
N ARG A 37 1.94 -0.07 -3.37
CA ARG A 37 0.88 0.09 -2.37
C ARG A 37 1.19 -0.68 -1.08
N TRP A 38 1.58 -1.94 -1.19
CA TRP A 38 1.92 -2.77 -0.02
C TRP A 38 3.16 -2.25 0.72
N LEU A 39 4.17 -1.80 -0.04
CA LEU A 39 5.36 -1.18 0.56
C LEU A 39 5.01 0.10 1.34
N LEU A 40 4.13 0.95 0.80
CA LEU A 40 3.64 2.14 1.50
C LEU A 40 2.90 1.78 2.78
N ARG A 41 2.01 0.79 2.71
CA ARG A 41 1.25 0.31 3.86
C ARG A 41 2.18 -0.18 4.97
N MET A 42 3.15 -1.00 4.63
CA MET A 42 4.12 -1.52 5.59
C MET A 42 5.03 -0.42 6.14
N HIS A 43 5.43 0.53 5.32
CA HIS A 43 6.21 1.69 5.78
C HIS A 43 5.48 2.50 6.85
N GLN A 44 4.18 2.68 6.71
CA GLN A 44 3.36 3.38 7.72
C GLN A 44 3.35 2.64 9.07
N LEU A 45 3.45 1.32 9.04
CA LEU A 45 3.39 0.48 10.23
C LEU A 45 4.73 0.31 10.93
N VAL A 46 5.82 0.15 10.17
CA VAL A 46 7.12 -0.27 10.72
C VAL A 46 8.30 0.62 10.30
N GLY A 47 8.06 1.64 9.49
CA GLY A 47 9.13 2.51 8.97
C GLY A 47 9.80 1.96 7.71
N PRO A 48 11.00 2.50 7.34
CA PRO A 48 11.64 2.21 6.05
C PRO A 48 12.23 0.81 5.92
N ASP A 49 12.53 0.16 7.04
CA ASP A 49 13.10 -1.20 7.05
C ASP A 49 11.99 -2.23 7.17
N LEU A 50 11.59 -2.78 6.04
CA LEU A 50 10.47 -3.71 5.97
C LEU A 50 10.93 -5.14 6.23
N PRO A 51 10.40 -5.82 7.28
CA PRO A 51 10.69 -7.23 7.54
C PRO A 51 9.90 -8.15 6.59
N LEU A 52 9.95 -7.86 5.30
CA LEU A 52 9.22 -8.56 4.25
C LEU A 52 10.16 -9.29 3.33
N THR A 53 9.91 -10.58 3.13
CA THR A 53 10.54 -11.37 2.08
C THR A 53 9.77 -11.26 0.78
N GLN A 54 10.44 -11.50 -0.35
CA GLN A 54 9.78 -11.52 -1.65
C GLN A 54 8.74 -12.65 -1.75
N GLU A 55 8.97 -13.76 -1.07
CA GLU A 55 8.01 -14.87 -1.00
C GLU A 55 6.74 -14.47 -0.26
N PHE A 56 6.86 -13.79 0.86
CA PHE A 56 5.72 -13.30 1.61
C PHE A 56 4.91 -12.27 0.80
N LEU A 57 5.59 -11.35 0.11
CA LEU A 57 4.93 -10.41 -0.80
C LEU A 57 4.19 -11.14 -1.94
N ALA A 58 4.78 -12.18 -2.49
CA ALA A 58 4.13 -12.97 -3.53
C ALA A 58 2.84 -13.62 -3.04
N GLN A 59 2.86 -14.17 -1.83
CA GLN A 59 1.67 -14.73 -1.19
C GLN A 59 0.60 -13.67 -0.92
N MET A 60 0.99 -12.52 -0.35
CA MET A 60 0.07 -11.40 -0.08
C MET A 60 -0.58 -10.87 -1.36
N MET A 61 0.17 -10.79 -2.43
CA MET A 61 -0.29 -10.24 -3.70
C MET A 61 -0.96 -11.27 -4.61
N GLY A 62 -0.88 -12.55 -4.27
CA GLY A 62 -1.42 -13.62 -5.12
C GLY A 62 -0.73 -13.75 -6.47
N VAL A 63 0.57 -13.51 -6.52
CA VAL A 63 1.40 -13.61 -7.74
C VAL A 63 2.57 -14.57 -7.53
N ARG A 64 3.25 -14.92 -8.62
CA ARG A 64 4.43 -15.78 -8.54
C ARG A 64 5.61 -15.02 -7.92
N ARG A 65 6.45 -15.73 -7.17
CA ARG A 65 7.69 -15.17 -6.59
C ARG A 65 8.59 -14.55 -7.66
N THR A 66 8.69 -15.17 -8.84
CA THR A 66 9.47 -14.65 -9.98
C THR A 66 8.97 -13.26 -10.41
N THR A 67 7.67 -13.06 -10.44
CA THR A 67 7.06 -11.76 -10.75
C THR A 67 7.45 -10.69 -9.71
N VAL A 68 7.38 -11.03 -8.43
CA VAL A 68 7.83 -10.13 -7.35
C VAL A 68 9.31 -9.82 -7.49
N THR A 69 10.14 -10.81 -7.79
CA THR A 69 11.58 -10.62 -7.99
C THR A 69 11.87 -9.65 -9.14
N ASP A 70 11.16 -9.78 -10.26
CA ASP A 70 11.35 -8.90 -11.43
C ASP A 70 10.91 -7.45 -11.11
N VAL A 71 9.76 -7.28 -10.45
CA VAL A 71 9.28 -5.96 -10.02
C VAL A 71 10.24 -5.35 -9.00
N ALA A 72 10.68 -6.11 -7.99
CA ALA A 72 11.63 -5.64 -7.00
C ALA A 72 12.96 -5.19 -7.64
N ARG A 73 13.44 -5.94 -8.61
CA ARG A 73 14.64 -5.57 -9.39
C ARG A 73 14.45 -4.27 -10.17
N SER A 74 13.29 -4.08 -10.77
CA SER A 74 12.94 -2.83 -11.48
C SER A 74 12.92 -1.64 -10.52
N LEU A 75 12.27 -1.77 -9.37
CA LEU A 75 12.23 -0.71 -8.34
C LEU A 75 13.61 -0.42 -7.77
N GLN A 76 14.44 -1.43 -7.59
CA GLN A 76 15.81 -1.29 -7.11
C GLN A 76 16.70 -0.55 -8.12
N LYS A 77 16.60 -0.89 -9.41
CA LYS A 77 17.32 -0.18 -10.48
C LYS A 77 16.92 1.30 -10.57
N ALA A 78 15.67 1.60 -10.30
CA ALA A 78 15.16 2.97 -10.29
C ALA A 78 15.46 3.73 -8.98
N GLY A 79 16.11 3.09 -8.00
CA GLY A 79 16.53 3.72 -6.75
C GLY A 79 15.42 3.91 -5.71
N LEU A 80 14.29 3.22 -5.83
CA LEU A 80 13.17 3.33 -4.91
C LEU A 80 13.35 2.49 -3.65
N ILE A 81 13.92 1.31 -3.82
CA ILE A 81 14.14 0.34 -2.75
C ILE A 81 15.55 -0.23 -2.84
N SER A 82 16.02 -0.80 -1.75
CA SER A 82 17.18 -1.68 -1.71
C SER A 82 16.83 -3.01 -1.04
N ASN A 83 17.52 -4.06 -1.44
CA ASN A 83 17.36 -5.37 -0.81
C ASN A 83 18.59 -5.66 0.03
N VAL A 84 18.43 -5.70 1.34
CA VAL A 84 19.50 -5.97 2.30
C VAL A 84 19.18 -7.25 3.05
N ARG A 85 19.96 -8.30 2.83
CA ARG A 85 19.83 -9.61 3.51
C ARG A 85 18.40 -10.18 3.44
N GLY A 86 17.77 -10.12 2.27
CA GLY A 86 16.41 -10.62 2.07
C GLY A 86 15.29 -9.74 2.64
N ARG A 87 15.65 -8.56 3.18
CA ARG A 87 14.70 -7.56 3.64
C ARG A 87 14.65 -6.39 2.68
N ILE A 88 13.50 -5.76 2.56
CA ILE A 88 13.32 -4.59 1.71
C ILE A 88 13.50 -3.33 2.53
N HIS A 89 14.40 -2.45 2.08
CA HIS A 89 14.56 -1.11 2.62
C HIS A 89 14.04 -0.09 1.60
N ILE A 90 13.18 0.83 2.05
CA ILE A 90 12.67 1.91 1.19
C ILE A 90 13.65 3.06 1.20
N VAL A 91 14.21 3.37 0.02
CA VAL A 91 15.18 4.45 -0.17
C VAL A 91 14.47 5.78 -0.44
N ASP A 92 13.45 5.77 -1.29
CA ASP A 92 12.70 6.96 -1.68
C ASP A 92 11.19 6.70 -1.60
N ILE A 93 10.60 7.06 -0.47
CA ILE A 93 9.18 6.86 -0.19
C ILE A 93 8.28 7.66 -1.14
N GLU A 94 8.68 8.85 -1.54
CA GLU A 94 7.89 9.68 -2.45
C GLU A 94 7.88 9.10 -3.87
N ALA A 95 8.98 8.52 -4.31
CA ALA A 95 9.01 7.81 -5.58
C ALA A 95 8.16 6.54 -5.55
N VAL A 96 8.15 5.80 -4.45
CA VAL A 96 7.26 4.65 -4.25
C VAL A 96 5.80 5.10 -4.29
N ARG A 97 5.48 6.22 -3.63
CA ARG A 97 4.13 6.81 -3.63
C ARG A 97 3.66 7.17 -5.04
N ARG A 98 4.52 7.78 -5.84
CA ARG A 98 4.20 8.14 -7.23
C ARG A 98 3.90 6.93 -8.12
N ARG A 99 4.53 5.80 -7.86
CA ARG A 99 4.32 4.55 -8.61
C ARG A 99 3.19 3.69 -8.06
N SER A 100 2.73 3.98 -6.86
CA SER A 100 1.59 3.31 -6.24
C SER A 100 0.29 3.68 -6.93
N CYS A 101 -0.68 2.76 -6.88
CA CYS A 101 -2.07 3.08 -7.23
C CYS A 101 -2.75 3.91 -6.12
N GLU A 102 -3.91 4.48 -6.42
CA GLU A 102 -4.73 5.27 -5.49
C GLU A 102 -5.38 4.45 -4.36
N CYS A 103 -5.28 3.13 -4.41
CA CYS A 103 -5.98 2.24 -3.48
C CYS A 103 -5.56 2.44 -2.02
N GLU A 104 -4.30 2.77 -1.75
CA GLU A 104 -3.85 3.05 -0.39
C GLU A 104 -4.45 4.36 0.14
N GLU A 105 -4.53 5.37 -0.69
CA GLU A 105 -5.18 6.64 -0.34
C GLU A 105 -6.67 6.44 -0.04
N ASN A 106 -7.35 5.62 -0.84
CA ASN A 106 -8.76 5.31 -0.63
C ASN A 106 -8.98 4.58 0.71
N VAL A 107 -8.13 3.61 1.05
CA VAL A 107 -8.20 2.91 2.34
C VAL A 107 -7.95 3.86 3.49
N ARG A 108 -6.96 4.73 3.38
CA ARG A 108 -6.65 5.72 4.41
C ARG A 108 -7.79 6.71 4.60
N SER A 109 -8.35 7.25 3.52
CA SER A 109 -9.49 8.15 3.57
C SER A 109 -10.71 7.49 4.22
N HIS A 110 -10.97 6.22 3.93
CA HIS A 110 -12.05 5.46 4.55
C HIS A 110 -11.81 5.25 6.05
N HIS A 111 -10.58 4.95 6.46
CA HIS A 111 -10.20 4.89 7.86
C HIS A 111 -10.47 6.21 8.58
N ASP A 112 -10.06 7.33 7.98
CA ASP A 112 -10.21 8.66 8.59
C ASP A 112 -11.67 9.09 8.70
N ILE A 113 -12.52 8.65 7.79
CA ILE A 113 -13.98 8.88 7.87
C ILE A 113 -14.59 8.11 9.05
N ILE A 114 -14.19 6.87 9.26
CA ILE A 114 -14.79 6.00 10.30
C ILE A 114 -14.23 6.31 11.69
N PHE A 115 -12.90 6.45 11.81
CA PHE A 115 -12.21 6.56 13.10
C PHE A 115 -11.71 7.98 13.44
N GLY A 116 -11.85 8.93 12.52
CA GLY A 116 -11.27 10.25 12.61
C GLY A 116 -9.80 10.29 12.14
N ALA A 117 -9.42 11.42 11.55
CA ALA A 117 -8.04 11.62 11.11
C ALA A 117 -7.11 11.72 12.33
N PRO A 118 -5.90 11.14 12.29
CA PRO A 118 -4.91 11.33 13.33
C PRO A 118 -4.52 12.80 13.41
N THR A 119 -4.48 13.34 14.62
CA THR A 119 -4.26 14.77 14.90
C THR A 119 -2.84 15.27 14.58
N THR A 120 -1.95 14.44 14.07
CA THR A 120 -0.57 14.78 13.78
C THR A 120 -0.08 14.15 12.47
N GLY A 121 -0.19 14.91 11.40
CA GLY A 121 0.47 14.64 10.13
C GLY A 121 0.30 15.82 9.18
N PRO A 122 1.34 16.27 8.44
CA PRO A 122 1.19 17.33 7.46
C PRO A 122 0.17 16.91 6.40
N PRO A 123 -0.63 17.85 5.87
CA PRO A 123 -1.57 17.54 4.81
C PRO A 123 -0.79 16.97 3.61
N SER A 124 -1.10 15.75 3.25
CA SER A 124 -0.59 15.14 2.03
C SER A 124 -1.06 16.00 0.86
N GLY A 125 -0.11 16.60 0.16
CA GLY A 125 -0.38 17.42 -1.00
C GLY A 125 -1.35 16.71 -1.95
N THR A 126 -2.34 17.42 -2.37
CA THR A 126 -3.30 17.04 -3.41
C THR A 126 -2.55 16.50 -4.62
N LYS A 127 -2.69 15.20 -4.83
CA LYS A 127 -2.21 14.57 -6.07
C LYS A 127 -3.03 15.17 -7.21
N PRO A 128 -2.41 15.73 -8.25
CA PRO A 128 -3.19 16.22 -9.39
C PRO A 128 -3.98 15.05 -9.98
N THR A 129 -5.26 15.23 -10.08
CA THR A 129 -6.19 14.37 -10.82
C THR A 129 -5.70 14.26 -12.26
N GLY A 130 -5.22 13.11 -12.65
CA GLY A 130 -4.93 12.87 -14.06
C GLY A 130 -3.64 12.12 -14.36
N ALA A 131 -3.49 10.94 -13.83
CA ALA A 131 -2.71 9.92 -14.51
C ALA A 131 -3.44 8.60 -14.28
N GLY A 132 -4.31 8.28 -15.22
CA GLY A 132 -4.98 7.00 -15.23
C GLY A 132 -3.93 5.90 -15.16
N CYS A 133 -4.07 5.02 -14.19
CA CYS A 133 -3.40 3.74 -14.21
C CYS A 133 -3.84 3.07 -15.52
N GLY A 134 -2.98 3.08 -16.55
CA GLY A 134 -3.32 2.57 -17.87
C GLY A 134 -3.87 1.16 -17.75
N MET A 135 -5.11 1.01 -18.19
CA MET A 135 -5.65 -0.29 -18.50
C MET A 135 -4.92 -0.83 -19.72
N ASN A 136 -4.13 -1.86 -19.54
CA ASN A 136 -3.73 -2.82 -20.56
C ASN A 136 -3.67 -4.20 -19.92
#